data_8c00a836a8e21cf009667114b6226914
#
_entry.id   8c00a836a8e21cf009667114b6226914
#
_cell.length_a   1.000
_cell.length_b   1.000
_cell.length_c   1.000
_cell.angle_alpha   90.00
_cell.angle_beta   90.00
_cell.angle_gamma   90.00
#
_symmetry.space_group_name_H-M   'P 1'
#
loop_
_entity.id
_entity.type
_entity.pdbx_description
1 polymer ?
#
loop_
_entity_poly.entity_id
_entity_poly.type
_entity_poly.pdbx_seq_one_letter_code
_entity_poly.pdbx_strand_id
1 'polypeptide(L)'
;MITRIAGKTILAIVLAGGRGSRLSPLTDERAKPAVPFLGTYRLIDFTLSNLVHSGISDVWVIEQYMPHGLNDHLSGGRPWDLDRTRGGLVVMPPFSNAENEEGEFAQGNAHALAQHAHLIREFNPDLIVVLSADHVYRLDYSEVIRQHIEHGASVTMVTTDLDDEKQATRFGNVRAKGGAKGGQVTEFAYKPDEPLGKTVTAEVFVYDADIMLSTLGNLQKQGALGDYGEQLLPALVARGDAYAYPMSGYWMDVGTLDAYLQTHRDFLDGKGFDLDDPKWPFITSSISRPPTRIEKSARLDAAFVCGGAVIAGEVVRSLIAPNAVVEAGAVVRDSVIQPGAVVRAGAQVSRAVVDQGAEVGPGARVGGQTANSRPSVIGAYAHLEEGAQVGPGQVVAPRTRVRAGEESRKVQPLDVDDRAGRK
;
A
#
# COMPACT_ATOMS: atom_id res chain seq x y z
N MET A 1 26.02 -11.74 -1.85
CA MET A 1 25.90 -12.53 -3.11
C MET A 1 24.80 -11.84 -3.89
N ILE A 2 25.00 -11.51 -5.17
CA ILE A 2 23.98 -10.85 -5.99
C ILE A 2 22.86 -11.87 -6.27
N THR A 3 21.59 -11.42 -6.21
CA THR A 3 20.43 -12.27 -6.47
C THR A 3 20.46 -12.84 -7.88
N ARG A 4 20.33 -14.16 -8.02
CA ARG A 4 20.20 -14.82 -9.31
C ARG A 4 19.05 -15.81 -9.34
N ILE A 5 18.19 -15.67 -10.34
CA ILE A 5 17.09 -16.60 -10.63
C ILE A 5 17.28 -17.11 -12.06
N ALA A 6 17.30 -18.42 -12.26
CA ALA A 6 17.57 -19.06 -13.55
C ALA A 6 18.80 -18.50 -14.28
N GLY A 7 19.87 -18.19 -13.54
CA GLY A 7 21.13 -17.64 -14.07
C GLY A 7 21.16 -16.13 -14.33
N LYS A 8 20.02 -15.45 -14.27
CA LYS A 8 19.88 -14.01 -14.47
C LYS A 8 20.06 -13.22 -13.19
N THR A 9 20.79 -12.10 -13.26
CA THR A 9 20.96 -11.14 -12.17
C THR A 9 19.70 -10.28 -12.03
N ILE A 10 19.13 -10.23 -10.83
CA ILE A 10 17.85 -9.56 -10.55
C ILE A 10 18.08 -8.34 -9.65
N LEU A 11 17.48 -7.21 -10.02
CA LEU A 11 17.32 -6.03 -9.17
C LEU A 11 15.83 -5.78 -8.95
N ALA A 12 15.38 -5.71 -7.70
CA ALA A 12 14.02 -5.28 -7.38
C ALA A 12 14.01 -3.78 -7.04
N ILE A 13 13.05 -3.05 -7.59
CA ILE A 13 12.82 -1.63 -7.32
C ILE A 13 11.40 -1.46 -6.79
N VAL A 14 11.30 -1.09 -5.52
CA VAL A 14 10.03 -0.82 -4.84
C VAL A 14 9.76 0.68 -4.90
N LEU A 15 8.68 1.07 -5.56
CA LEU A 15 8.29 2.47 -5.72
C LEU A 15 7.45 2.90 -4.52
N ALA A 16 8.05 3.70 -3.65
CA ALA A 16 7.45 4.21 -2.40
C ALA A 16 7.12 5.72 -2.48
N GLY A 17 6.88 6.25 -3.69
CA GLY A 17 6.85 7.68 -3.97
C GLY A 17 5.48 8.36 -3.89
N GLY A 18 4.38 7.63 -3.71
CA GLY A 18 3.03 8.19 -3.76
C GLY A 18 2.67 9.08 -2.56
N ARG A 19 2.17 10.31 -2.80
CA ARG A 19 1.68 11.22 -1.74
C ARG A 19 0.49 10.65 -0.95
N GLY A 20 -0.33 9.78 -1.57
CA GLY A 20 -1.43 9.10 -0.90
C GLY A 20 -2.57 10.01 -0.44
N SER A 21 -2.80 11.16 -1.07
CA SER A 21 -3.80 12.16 -0.66
C SER A 21 -5.21 11.61 -0.47
N ARG A 22 -5.59 10.57 -1.22
CA ARG A 22 -6.88 9.88 -1.09
C ARG A 22 -7.06 9.07 0.19
N LEU A 23 -5.96 8.83 0.94
CA LEU A 23 -5.96 8.20 2.26
C LEU A 23 -5.88 9.21 3.41
N SER A 24 -5.83 10.54 3.12
CA SER A 24 -5.90 11.54 4.17
C SER A 24 -7.09 11.27 5.11
N PRO A 25 -6.91 11.38 6.44
CA PRO A 25 -5.76 11.94 7.14
C PRO A 25 -4.66 10.91 7.51
N LEU A 26 -4.79 9.64 7.13
CA LEU A 26 -3.82 8.60 7.49
C LEU A 26 -2.42 8.84 6.89
N THR A 27 -2.35 9.64 5.83
CA THR A 27 -1.11 9.98 5.10
C THR A 27 -0.64 11.42 5.30
N ASP A 28 -1.28 12.19 6.18
CA ASP A 28 -0.91 13.60 6.38
C ASP A 28 0.41 13.76 7.12
N GLU A 29 0.78 12.78 7.97
CA GLU A 29 2.02 12.80 8.76
C GLU A 29 2.95 11.61 8.46
N ARG A 30 2.65 10.80 7.42
CA ARG A 30 3.47 9.63 7.03
C ARG A 30 3.33 9.28 5.56
N ALA A 31 4.36 8.68 4.99
CA ALA A 31 4.29 8.13 3.64
C ALA A 31 3.24 7.01 3.53
N LYS A 32 2.55 6.89 2.39
CA LYS A 32 1.53 5.84 2.17
C LYS A 32 2.05 4.42 2.47
N PRO A 33 3.26 4.01 2.04
CA PRO A 33 3.81 2.70 2.36
C PRO A 33 3.98 2.42 3.86
N ALA A 34 4.14 3.48 4.67
CA ALA A 34 4.30 3.38 6.12
C ALA A 34 2.97 3.42 6.90
N VAL A 35 1.82 3.47 6.23
CA VAL A 35 0.50 3.44 6.89
C VAL A 35 0.34 2.11 7.64
N PRO A 36 -0.03 2.13 8.95
CA PRO A 36 -0.30 0.92 9.73
C PRO A 36 -1.39 0.09 9.09
N PHE A 37 -1.18 -1.21 9.02
CA PHE A 37 -2.09 -2.13 8.37
C PHE A 37 -2.18 -3.46 9.13
N LEU A 38 -3.37 -4.05 9.23
CA LEU A 38 -3.63 -5.30 9.97
C LEU A 38 -2.94 -5.36 11.34
N GLY A 39 -2.93 -4.22 12.05
CA GLY A 39 -2.40 -4.07 13.40
C GLY A 39 -0.90 -3.89 13.46
N THR A 40 -0.10 -4.89 13.13
CA THR A 40 1.36 -4.86 13.30
C THR A 40 2.12 -4.46 12.05
N TYR A 41 1.54 -4.66 10.88
CA TYR A 41 2.21 -4.42 9.59
C TYR A 41 2.14 -2.95 9.14
N ARG A 42 2.89 -2.67 8.08
CA ARG A 42 2.76 -1.51 7.19
C ARG A 42 2.45 -2.01 5.77
N LEU A 43 1.92 -1.17 4.91
CA LEU A 43 1.58 -1.58 3.55
C LEU A 43 2.79 -2.14 2.78
N ILE A 44 3.98 -1.55 2.94
CA ILE A 44 5.21 -2.01 2.28
C ILE A 44 5.66 -3.42 2.70
N ASP A 45 5.26 -3.89 3.88
CA ASP A 45 5.71 -5.16 4.43
C ASP A 45 5.29 -6.35 3.56
N PHE A 46 4.15 -6.23 2.89
CA PHE A 46 3.64 -7.28 1.97
C PHE A 46 4.55 -7.43 0.76
N THR A 47 4.93 -6.33 0.12
CA THR A 47 5.87 -6.35 -1.02
C THR A 47 7.25 -6.85 -0.61
N LEU A 48 7.80 -6.39 0.52
CA LEU A 48 9.11 -6.82 1.00
C LEU A 48 9.11 -8.29 1.42
N SER A 49 8.05 -8.77 2.07
CA SER A 49 7.93 -10.19 2.43
C SER A 49 7.86 -11.09 1.20
N ASN A 50 7.08 -10.70 0.19
CA ASN A 50 7.03 -11.44 -1.08
C ASN A 50 8.41 -11.49 -1.77
N LEU A 51 9.20 -10.39 -1.74
CA LEU A 51 10.55 -10.36 -2.29
C LEU A 51 11.48 -11.37 -1.60
N VAL A 52 11.47 -11.37 -0.27
CA VAL A 52 12.31 -12.30 0.52
C VAL A 52 11.92 -13.74 0.26
N HIS A 53 10.64 -14.06 0.28
CA HIS A 53 10.16 -15.42 0.00
C HIS A 53 10.41 -15.88 -1.44
N SER A 54 10.48 -14.93 -2.38
CA SER A 54 10.89 -15.19 -3.76
C SER A 54 12.42 -15.34 -3.94
N GLY A 55 13.21 -15.21 -2.86
CA GLY A 55 14.67 -15.29 -2.89
C GLY A 55 15.35 -14.05 -3.47
N ILE A 56 14.66 -12.90 -3.54
CA ILE A 56 15.19 -11.64 -4.07
C ILE A 56 15.74 -10.81 -2.92
N SER A 57 17.03 -10.51 -2.96
CA SER A 57 17.74 -9.81 -1.88
C SER A 57 18.43 -8.52 -2.30
N ASP A 58 18.44 -8.18 -3.58
CA ASP A 58 18.92 -6.89 -4.07
C ASP A 58 17.70 -6.01 -4.32
N VAL A 59 17.41 -5.15 -3.33
CA VAL A 59 16.16 -4.38 -3.26
C VAL A 59 16.45 -2.90 -3.09
N TRP A 60 16.01 -2.08 -4.04
CA TRP A 60 16.05 -0.63 -3.91
C TRP A 60 14.65 -0.09 -3.62
N VAL A 61 14.53 0.75 -2.60
CA VAL A 61 13.28 1.45 -2.26
C VAL A 61 13.44 2.90 -2.67
N ILE A 62 12.70 3.32 -3.70
CA ILE A 62 12.72 4.71 -4.17
C ILE A 62 11.66 5.50 -3.42
N GLU A 63 12.09 6.43 -2.60
CA GLU A 63 11.24 7.30 -1.77
C GLU A 63 11.07 8.68 -2.39
N GLN A 64 9.93 9.33 -2.11
CA GLN A 64 9.68 10.72 -2.55
C GLN A 64 9.08 11.60 -1.44
N TYR A 65 8.17 11.06 -0.61
CA TYR A 65 7.45 11.82 0.39
C TYR A 65 7.67 11.28 1.80
N MET A 66 7.85 12.19 2.77
CA MET A 66 7.91 11.89 4.21
C MET A 66 8.76 10.64 4.55
N PRO A 67 10.03 10.62 4.18
CA PRO A 67 10.88 9.43 4.25
C PRO A 67 11.16 8.95 5.67
N HIS A 68 11.15 9.86 6.68
CA HIS A 68 11.62 9.57 8.03
C HIS A 68 10.90 8.35 8.66
N GLY A 69 9.57 8.38 8.74
CA GLY A 69 8.82 7.27 9.35
C GLY A 69 8.88 5.97 8.56
N LEU A 70 9.09 6.04 7.24
CA LEU A 70 9.31 4.87 6.40
C LEU A 70 10.71 4.29 6.65
N ASN A 71 11.75 5.12 6.68
CA ASN A 71 13.12 4.71 6.93
C ASN A 71 13.30 4.08 8.30
N ASP A 72 12.67 4.65 9.34
CA ASP A 72 12.66 4.05 10.68
C ASP A 72 12.07 2.64 10.67
N HIS A 73 10.99 2.44 9.93
CA HIS A 73 10.34 1.14 9.80
C HIS A 73 11.22 0.15 9.02
N LEU A 74 11.81 0.59 7.91
CA LEU A 74 12.69 -0.26 7.09
C LEU A 74 13.95 -0.71 7.85
N SER A 75 14.45 0.11 8.79
CA SER A 75 15.62 -0.22 9.62
C SER A 75 16.80 -0.79 8.80
N GLY A 76 17.02 -0.24 7.61
CA GLY A 76 18.04 -0.72 6.66
C GLY A 76 17.80 -2.15 6.14
N GLY A 77 16.56 -2.63 6.16
CA GLY A 77 16.20 -3.98 5.69
C GLY A 77 16.33 -5.09 6.72
N ARG A 78 16.76 -4.77 7.95
CA ARG A 78 17.07 -5.76 8.99
C ARG A 78 15.91 -6.72 9.32
N PRO A 79 14.64 -6.29 9.42
CA PRO A 79 13.51 -7.19 9.68
C PRO A 79 13.36 -8.30 8.64
N TRP A 80 13.74 -8.03 7.41
CA TRP A 80 13.63 -8.94 6.26
C TRP A 80 14.95 -9.67 5.91
N ASP A 81 15.97 -9.62 6.77
CA ASP A 81 17.32 -10.17 6.48
C ASP A 81 17.95 -9.58 5.20
N LEU A 82 17.66 -8.28 4.97
CA LEU A 82 18.16 -7.50 3.83
C LEU A 82 19.24 -6.48 4.25
N ASP A 83 19.76 -6.51 5.49
CA ASP A 83 20.86 -5.67 6.01
C ASP A 83 22.23 -6.27 5.67
N ARG A 84 22.46 -6.57 4.40
CA ARG A 84 23.62 -7.33 3.93
C ARG A 84 24.81 -6.43 3.59
N THR A 85 26.02 -6.94 3.76
CA THR A 85 27.25 -6.23 3.37
C THR A 85 27.38 -6.04 1.85
N ARG A 86 26.74 -6.91 1.06
CA ARG A 86 26.70 -6.85 -0.41
C ARG A 86 25.31 -7.23 -0.87
N GLY A 87 24.68 -6.37 -1.66
CA GLY A 87 23.26 -6.41 -1.96
C GLY A 87 22.46 -5.91 -0.75
N GLY A 88 21.26 -6.40 -0.57
CA GLY A 88 20.37 -6.00 0.50
C GLY A 88 19.44 -4.84 0.12
N LEU A 89 18.79 -4.27 1.13
CA LEU A 89 17.89 -3.15 0.94
C LEU A 89 18.67 -1.83 0.94
N VAL A 90 18.51 -1.07 -0.15
CA VAL A 90 19.06 0.28 -0.29
C VAL A 90 17.91 1.26 -0.45
N VAL A 91 17.86 2.26 0.42
CA VAL A 91 16.90 3.35 0.27
C VAL A 91 17.50 4.39 -0.66
N MET A 92 16.75 4.71 -1.71
CA MET A 92 17.08 5.72 -2.70
C MET A 92 16.29 7.00 -2.38
N PRO A 93 16.95 8.04 -1.84
CA PRO A 93 16.29 9.30 -1.57
C PRO A 93 15.87 10.01 -2.86
N PRO A 94 14.97 11.01 -2.79
CA PRO A 94 14.64 11.85 -3.92
C PRO A 94 15.90 12.47 -4.54
N PHE A 95 15.98 12.42 -5.85
CA PHE A 95 17.14 12.94 -6.59
C PHE A 95 17.03 14.45 -6.69
N SER A 96 18.00 15.20 -6.16
CA SER A 96 18.15 16.63 -6.40
C SER A 96 19.42 16.87 -7.23
N ASN A 97 19.28 17.39 -8.45
CA ASN A 97 20.42 17.88 -9.22
C ASN A 97 20.87 19.24 -8.69
N ALA A 98 22.19 19.44 -8.60
CA ALA A 98 22.79 20.72 -8.19
C ALA A 98 22.46 21.90 -9.14
N GLU A 99 21.90 21.62 -10.33
CA GLU A 99 21.50 22.62 -11.32
C GLU A 99 20.06 23.11 -11.16
N ASN A 100 19.21 22.40 -10.38
CA ASN A 100 17.84 22.80 -10.07
C ASN A 100 17.75 23.08 -8.58
N GLU A 101 17.74 24.36 -8.20
CA GLU A 101 17.59 24.82 -6.79
C GLU A 101 16.26 24.43 -6.16
N GLU A 102 15.26 24.03 -6.95
CA GLU A 102 14.02 23.40 -6.51
C GLU A 102 14.12 21.91 -6.86
N GLY A 103 14.42 21.06 -5.87
CA GLY A 103 14.44 19.60 -6.04
C GLY A 103 13.15 19.11 -6.70
N GLU A 104 13.17 18.86 -7.99
CA GLU A 104 12.01 18.36 -8.73
C GLU A 104 11.75 16.93 -8.28
N PHE A 105 10.67 16.74 -7.53
CA PHE A 105 10.09 15.42 -7.31
C PHE A 105 9.82 14.77 -8.67
N ALA A 106 10.04 13.47 -8.77
CA ALA A 106 9.70 12.77 -9.99
C ALA A 106 8.23 12.98 -10.35
N GLN A 107 7.96 13.40 -11.58
CA GLN A 107 6.60 13.69 -12.06
C GLN A 107 5.77 12.43 -12.32
N GLY A 108 6.34 11.24 -12.06
CA GLY A 108 5.70 9.94 -12.18
C GLY A 108 6.69 8.80 -11.98
N ASN A 109 6.19 7.58 -12.00
CA ASN A 109 6.98 6.39 -11.70
C ASN A 109 8.07 6.10 -12.76
N ALA A 110 7.81 6.36 -14.05
CA ALA A 110 8.82 6.22 -15.10
C ALA A 110 9.92 7.29 -14.99
N HIS A 111 9.56 8.50 -14.57
CA HIS A 111 10.55 9.55 -14.32
C HIS A 111 11.45 9.17 -13.12
N ALA A 112 10.89 8.61 -12.04
CA ALA A 112 11.68 8.11 -10.92
C ALA A 112 12.69 7.03 -11.35
N LEU A 113 12.28 6.09 -12.19
CA LEU A 113 13.18 5.06 -12.74
C LEU A 113 14.29 5.68 -13.62
N ALA A 114 13.95 6.66 -14.45
CA ALA A 114 14.92 7.33 -15.32
C ALA A 114 15.97 8.14 -14.54
N GLN A 115 15.58 8.80 -13.44
CA GLN A 115 16.52 9.49 -12.55
C GLN A 115 17.60 8.55 -11.99
N HIS A 116 17.25 7.30 -11.72
CA HIS A 116 18.16 6.28 -11.19
C HIS A 116 18.81 5.41 -12.27
N ALA A 117 18.57 5.67 -13.56
CA ALA A 117 19.04 4.83 -14.67
C ALA A 117 20.57 4.65 -14.71
N HIS A 118 21.35 5.65 -14.27
CA HIS A 118 22.82 5.55 -14.22
C HIS A 118 23.28 4.54 -13.16
N LEU A 119 22.67 4.54 -11.98
CA LEU A 119 22.96 3.58 -10.92
C LEU A 119 22.51 2.16 -11.30
N ILE A 120 21.36 2.03 -11.98
CA ILE A 120 20.89 0.75 -12.49
C ILE A 120 21.89 0.18 -13.50
N ARG A 121 22.44 1.00 -14.41
CA ARG A 121 23.50 0.56 -15.35
C ARG A 121 24.77 0.15 -14.63
N GLU A 122 25.17 0.86 -13.58
CA GLU A 122 26.34 0.51 -12.76
C GLU A 122 26.14 -0.84 -12.03
N PHE A 123 24.94 -1.08 -11.50
CA PHE A 123 24.58 -2.37 -10.88
C PHE A 123 24.58 -3.51 -11.91
N ASN A 124 24.25 -3.21 -13.17
CA ASN A 124 24.24 -4.12 -14.32
C ASN A 124 23.36 -5.37 -14.13
N PRO A 125 22.06 -5.22 -13.84
CA PRO A 125 21.14 -6.36 -13.71
C PRO A 125 20.78 -6.90 -15.13
N ASP A 126 20.45 -8.19 -15.21
CA ASP A 126 19.81 -8.74 -16.42
C ASP A 126 18.31 -8.37 -16.44
N LEU A 127 17.66 -8.44 -15.29
CA LEU A 127 16.22 -8.17 -15.15
C LEU A 127 15.97 -7.19 -14.00
N ILE A 128 14.93 -6.37 -14.17
CA ILE A 128 14.46 -5.43 -13.14
C ILE A 128 13.01 -5.79 -12.79
N VAL A 129 12.75 -5.98 -11.49
CA VAL A 129 11.39 -6.17 -10.97
C VAL A 129 10.94 -4.86 -10.35
N VAL A 130 9.95 -4.21 -10.95
CA VAL A 130 9.37 -2.95 -10.44
C VAL A 130 8.05 -3.24 -9.73
N LEU A 131 7.91 -2.73 -8.52
CA LEU A 131 6.83 -3.07 -7.59
C LEU A 131 6.24 -1.82 -6.95
N SER A 132 4.93 -1.78 -6.77
CA SER A 132 4.29 -0.80 -5.89
C SER A 132 4.46 -1.19 -4.42
N ALA A 133 4.63 -0.20 -3.55
CA ALA A 133 4.83 -0.37 -2.10
C ALA A 133 3.52 -0.36 -1.28
N ASP A 134 2.36 -0.30 -1.93
CA ASP A 134 1.07 0.04 -1.30
C ASP A 134 -0.07 -0.92 -1.63
N HIS A 135 0.24 -2.06 -2.24
CA HIS A 135 -0.72 -3.11 -2.54
C HIS A 135 -0.59 -4.29 -1.57
N VAL A 136 -1.72 -4.91 -1.27
CA VAL A 136 -1.81 -6.07 -0.37
C VAL A 136 -2.12 -7.32 -1.18
N TYR A 137 -1.15 -8.23 -1.26
CA TYR A 137 -1.24 -9.49 -2.00
C TYR A 137 -0.14 -10.45 -1.57
N ARG A 138 -0.26 -11.71 -2.00
CA ARG A 138 0.75 -12.75 -1.85
C ARG A 138 1.14 -13.26 -3.24
N LEU A 139 2.44 -13.22 -3.57
CA LEU A 139 2.94 -13.66 -4.88
C LEU A 139 4.41 -14.09 -4.78
N ASP A 140 4.73 -15.24 -5.40
CA ASP A 140 6.11 -15.66 -5.66
C ASP A 140 6.61 -15.04 -6.97
N TYR A 141 7.44 -14.01 -6.85
CA TYR A 141 8.01 -13.33 -8.02
C TYR A 141 8.97 -14.23 -8.81
N SER A 142 9.52 -15.28 -8.21
CA SER A 142 10.41 -16.20 -8.91
C SER A 142 9.71 -16.94 -10.04
N GLU A 143 8.40 -17.21 -9.91
CA GLU A 143 7.58 -17.81 -10.95
C GLU A 143 7.34 -16.85 -12.11
N VAL A 144 7.05 -15.57 -11.80
CA VAL A 144 6.89 -14.51 -12.80
C VAL A 144 8.17 -14.32 -13.61
N ILE A 145 9.33 -14.31 -12.91
CA ILE A 145 10.64 -14.17 -13.53
C ILE A 145 10.96 -15.35 -14.44
N ARG A 146 10.65 -16.58 -14.02
CA ARG A 146 10.86 -17.76 -14.88
C ARG A 146 10.02 -17.68 -16.15
N GLN A 147 8.74 -17.33 -16.05
CA GLN A 147 7.88 -17.13 -17.24
C GLN A 147 8.43 -16.03 -18.15
N HIS A 148 8.91 -14.91 -17.56
CA HIS A 148 9.52 -13.81 -18.32
C HIS A 148 10.71 -14.30 -19.16
N ILE A 149 11.60 -15.08 -18.54
CA ILE A 149 12.80 -15.65 -19.20
C ILE A 149 12.38 -16.65 -20.29
N GLU A 150 11.43 -17.54 -20.01
CA GLU A 150 10.95 -18.56 -20.96
C GLU A 150 10.38 -17.94 -22.23
N HIS A 151 9.72 -16.79 -22.11
CA HIS A 151 9.15 -16.10 -23.27
C HIS A 151 10.11 -15.11 -23.94
N GLY A 152 11.28 -14.84 -23.35
CA GLY A 152 12.18 -13.79 -23.84
C GLY A 152 11.49 -12.43 -23.91
N ALA A 153 10.66 -12.14 -22.90
CA ALA A 153 9.80 -10.98 -22.88
C ALA A 153 10.60 -9.67 -22.67
N SER A 154 10.15 -8.56 -23.28
CA SER A 154 10.64 -7.22 -22.91
C SER A 154 10.06 -6.73 -21.59
N VAL A 155 8.80 -7.09 -21.33
CA VAL A 155 8.10 -6.86 -20.08
C VAL A 155 7.10 -7.98 -19.79
N THR A 156 7.03 -8.42 -18.55
CA THR A 156 5.93 -9.26 -18.03
C THR A 156 5.16 -8.46 -17.00
N MET A 157 3.87 -8.31 -17.23
CA MET A 157 2.94 -7.60 -16.35
C MET A 157 2.18 -8.61 -15.52
N VAL A 158 2.26 -8.54 -14.20
CA VAL A 158 1.36 -9.31 -13.33
C VAL A 158 -0.03 -8.70 -13.43
N THR A 159 -1.03 -9.56 -13.65
CA THR A 159 -2.43 -9.14 -13.83
C THR A 159 -3.34 -9.82 -12.82
N THR A 160 -4.45 -9.17 -12.53
CA THR A 160 -5.56 -9.70 -11.72
C THR A 160 -6.88 -9.30 -12.34
N ASP A 161 -7.93 -10.08 -12.07
CA ASP A 161 -9.28 -9.75 -12.51
C ASP A 161 -10.06 -9.09 -11.37
N LEU A 162 -10.70 -7.96 -11.67
CA LEU A 162 -11.58 -7.27 -10.74
C LEU A 162 -12.99 -7.85 -10.77
N ASP A 163 -13.68 -7.84 -9.62
CA ASP A 163 -15.09 -8.26 -9.55
C ASP A 163 -15.99 -7.30 -10.35
N ASP A 164 -15.74 -6.00 -10.24
CA ASP A 164 -16.47 -4.93 -10.94
C ASP A 164 -15.60 -4.28 -12.01
N GLU A 165 -15.98 -4.45 -13.27
CA GLU A 165 -15.29 -3.90 -14.43
C GLU A 165 -15.18 -2.36 -14.38
N LYS A 166 -16.15 -1.68 -13.79
CA LYS A 166 -16.13 -0.22 -13.67
C LYS A 166 -14.94 0.30 -12.86
N GLN A 167 -14.42 -0.52 -11.94
CA GLN A 167 -13.24 -0.16 -11.17
C GLN A 167 -11.95 -0.21 -11.99
N ALA A 168 -11.95 -0.90 -13.13
CA ALA A 168 -10.78 -1.02 -13.99
C ALA A 168 -10.34 0.33 -14.60
N THR A 169 -11.22 1.32 -14.69
CA THR A 169 -10.88 2.69 -15.11
C THR A 169 -9.78 3.35 -14.25
N ARG A 170 -9.49 2.79 -13.08
CA ARG A 170 -8.49 3.31 -12.14
C ARG A 170 -7.10 2.71 -12.33
N PHE A 171 -6.95 1.69 -13.17
CA PHE A 171 -5.76 0.86 -13.31
C PHE A 171 -5.27 0.77 -14.76
N GLY A 172 -4.10 0.19 -14.94
CA GLY A 172 -3.65 -0.24 -16.26
C GLY A 172 -4.43 -1.47 -16.71
N ASN A 173 -5.21 -1.34 -17.77
CA ASN A 173 -6.02 -2.42 -18.33
C ASN A 173 -5.20 -3.24 -19.31
N VAL A 174 -5.32 -4.56 -19.28
CA VAL A 174 -4.54 -5.49 -20.10
C VAL A 174 -5.47 -6.44 -20.85
N ARG A 175 -5.24 -6.57 -22.16
CA ARG A 175 -5.83 -7.66 -22.96
C ARG A 175 -4.71 -8.56 -23.47
N ALA A 176 -4.79 -9.86 -23.17
CA ALA A 176 -3.80 -10.84 -23.59
C ALA A 176 -4.43 -11.93 -24.47
N LYS A 177 -3.65 -12.59 -25.30
CA LYS A 177 -4.13 -13.65 -26.22
C LYS A 177 -4.82 -14.81 -25.49
N GLY A 178 -4.38 -15.16 -24.28
CA GLY A 178 -4.98 -16.19 -23.45
C GLY A 178 -6.13 -15.70 -22.55
N GLY A 179 -6.56 -14.44 -22.67
CA GLY A 179 -7.54 -13.85 -21.77
C GLY A 179 -7.07 -13.90 -20.32
N ALA A 180 -7.93 -14.36 -19.40
CA ALA A 180 -7.61 -14.52 -17.99
C ALA A 180 -6.46 -15.52 -17.69
N LYS A 181 -6.05 -16.33 -18.68
CA LYS A 181 -4.89 -17.22 -18.55
C LYS A 181 -3.56 -16.54 -18.88
N GLY A 182 -3.58 -15.25 -19.19
CA GLY A 182 -2.39 -14.49 -19.54
C GLY A 182 -1.88 -14.73 -20.96
N GLY A 183 -0.58 -14.69 -21.15
CA GLY A 183 0.07 -14.85 -22.46
C GLY A 183 0.48 -13.50 -23.06
N GLN A 184 0.73 -13.47 -24.37
CA GLN A 184 1.18 -12.26 -25.05
C GLN A 184 0.13 -11.14 -24.96
N VAL A 185 0.56 -9.96 -24.50
CA VAL A 185 -0.30 -8.76 -24.40
C VAL A 185 -0.55 -8.22 -25.80
N THR A 186 -1.82 -8.01 -26.13
CA THR A 186 -2.28 -7.49 -27.42
C THR A 186 -2.71 -6.03 -27.33
N GLU A 187 -3.14 -5.61 -26.14
CA GLU A 187 -3.62 -4.25 -25.91
C GLU A 187 -3.39 -3.84 -24.44
N PHE A 188 -2.99 -2.60 -24.26
CA PHE A 188 -2.82 -1.98 -22.95
C PHE A 188 -3.40 -0.57 -22.97
N ALA A 189 -4.19 -0.22 -21.95
CA ALA A 189 -4.71 1.11 -21.76
C ALA A 189 -4.53 1.56 -20.31
N TYR A 190 -3.90 2.70 -20.10
CA TYR A 190 -3.66 3.23 -18.75
C TYR A 190 -4.81 4.11 -18.30
N LYS A 191 -5.51 3.70 -17.25
CA LYS A 191 -6.63 4.41 -16.64
C LYS A 191 -7.62 4.94 -17.70
N PRO A 192 -8.14 4.09 -18.59
CA PRO A 192 -9.01 4.51 -19.67
C PRO A 192 -10.38 4.97 -19.14
N ASP A 193 -11.06 5.83 -19.88
CA ASP A 193 -12.44 6.22 -19.56
C ASP A 193 -13.42 5.05 -19.69
N GLU A 194 -13.19 4.20 -20.70
CA GLU A 194 -13.90 2.94 -20.90
C GLU A 194 -12.91 1.77 -20.71
N PRO A 195 -13.19 0.83 -19.79
CA PRO A 195 -12.26 -0.27 -19.53
C PRO A 195 -12.19 -1.25 -20.71
N LEU A 196 -11.02 -1.86 -20.91
CA LEU A 196 -10.85 -2.95 -21.87
C LEU A 196 -11.49 -4.26 -21.41
N GLY A 197 -11.86 -4.35 -20.14
CA GLY A 197 -12.40 -5.51 -19.45
C GLY A 197 -12.05 -5.48 -17.98
N LYS A 198 -12.14 -6.65 -17.32
CA LYS A 198 -11.89 -6.80 -15.88
C LYS A 198 -10.42 -6.98 -15.52
N THR A 199 -9.57 -7.35 -16.48
CA THR A 199 -8.17 -7.67 -16.24
C THR A 199 -7.33 -6.40 -16.16
N VAL A 200 -6.67 -6.20 -15.03
CA VAL A 200 -5.83 -5.03 -14.75
C VAL A 200 -4.44 -5.44 -14.29
N THR A 201 -3.47 -4.51 -14.36
CA THR A 201 -2.15 -4.73 -13.77
C THR A 201 -2.23 -4.70 -12.25
N ALA A 202 -1.51 -5.63 -11.62
CA ALA A 202 -1.33 -5.63 -10.16
C ALA A 202 -0.16 -4.75 -9.70
N GLU A 203 0.35 -3.86 -10.56
CA GLU A 203 1.48 -2.96 -10.30
C GLU A 203 2.78 -3.73 -9.93
N VAL A 204 2.97 -4.88 -10.59
CA VAL A 204 4.17 -5.71 -10.53
C VAL A 204 4.61 -5.98 -11.95
N PHE A 205 5.85 -5.60 -12.26
CA PHE A 205 6.40 -5.68 -13.62
C PHE A 205 7.80 -6.29 -13.57
N VAL A 206 8.09 -7.24 -14.46
CA VAL A 206 9.43 -7.75 -14.72
C VAL A 206 9.87 -7.23 -16.10
N TYR A 207 10.99 -6.53 -16.14
CA TYR A 207 11.54 -5.96 -17.35
C TYR A 207 12.89 -6.58 -17.71
N ASP A 208 13.14 -6.77 -18.99
CA ASP A 208 14.51 -6.83 -19.51
C ASP A 208 15.19 -5.48 -19.26
N ALA A 209 16.34 -5.50 -18.58
CA ALA A 209 16.97 -4.27 -18.10
C ALA A 209 17.45 -3.36 -19.23
N ASP A 210 18.08 -3.91 -20.26
CA ASP A 210 18.61 -3.14 -21.40
C ASP A 210 17.47 -2.53 -22.21
N ILE A 211 16.40 -3.29 -22.43
CA ILE A 211 15.23 -2.82 -23.17
C ILE A 211 14.54 -1.71 -22.40
N MET A 212 14.33 -1.87 -21.09
CA MET A 212 13.71 -0.84 -20.26
C MET A 212 14.54 0.44 -20.25
N LEU A 213 15.85 0.35 -19.98
CA LEU A 213 16.74 1.51 -19.89
C LEU A 213 16.89 2.25 -21.24
N SER A 214 16.93 1.52 -22.36
CA SER A 214 16.98 2.13 -23.69
C SER A 214 15.65 2.83 -24.03
N THR A 215 14.52 2.23 -23.68
CA THR A 215 13.19 2.82 -23.90
C THR A 215 13.02 4.08 -23.06
N LEU A 216 13.35 4.05 -21.75
CA LEU A 216 13.34 5.23 -20.89
C LEU A 216 14.21 6.37 -21.43
N GLY A 217 15.44 6.06 -21.89
CA GLY A 217 16.33 7.07 -22.47
C GLY A 217 15.79 7.70 -23.74
N ASN A 218 15.06 6.94 -24.57
CA ASN A 218 14.42 7.47 -25.78
C ASN A 218 13.21 8.37 -25.43
N LEU A 219 12.37 7.94 -24.48
CA LEU A 219 11.24 8.74 -24.01
C LEU A 219 11.69 10.04 -23.33
N GLN A 220 12.77 10.01 -22.56
CA GLN A 220 13.36 11.21 -21.94
C GLN A 220 13.80 12.24 -22.98
N LYS A 221 14.45 11.81 -24.05
CA LYS A 221 14.86 12.70 -25.16
C LYS A 221 13.66 13.34 -25.87
N GLN A 222 12.51 12.71 -25.84
CA GLN A 222 11.26 13.23 -26.42
C GLN A 222 10.48 14.14 -25.45
N GLY A 223 10.96 14.33 -24.21
CA GLY A 223 10.27 15.08 -23.18
C GLY A 223 9.00 14.36 -22.66
N ALA A 224 8.90 13.05 -22.85
CA ALA A 224 7.72 12.23 -22.58
C ALA A 224 7.97 11.27 -21.42
N LEU A 225 8.29 11.78 -20.23
CA LEU A 225 8.44 10.98 -19.02
C LEU A 225 7.47 11.45 -17.96
N GLY A 226 6.48 10.60 -17.68
CA GLY A 226 5.49 10.75 -16.61
C GLY A 226 5.36 9.46 -15.83
N ASP A 227 4.14 8.94 -15.78
CA ASP A 227 3.87 7.62 -15.19
C ASP A 227 4.25 6.50 -16.20
N TYR A 228 4.70 5.35 -15.70
CA TYR A 228 5.10 4.23 -16.58
C TYR A 228 3.93 3.73 -17.45
N GLY A 229 2.70 3.84 -16.97
CA GLY A 229 1.50 3.46 -17.71
C GLY A 229 1.20 4.36 -18.90
N GLU A 230 1.67 5.62 -18.90
CA GLU A 230 1.37 6.59 -19.97
C GLU A 230 2.25 6.39 -21.21
N GLN A 231 3.52 6.09 -21.04
CA GLN A 231 4.47 6.04 -22.16
C GLN A 231 5.30 4.76 -22.20
N LEU A 232 5.88 4.32 -21.05
CA LEU A 232 6.80 3.19 -21.01
C LEU A 232 6.11 1.88 -21.38
N LEU A 233 5.01 1.54 -20.69
CA LEU A 233 4.29 0.27 -20.96
C LEU A 233 3.69 0.24 -22.38
N PRO A 234 3.01 1.29 -22.88
CA PRO A 234 2.57 1.32 -24.28
C PRO A 234 3.69 1.12 -25.30
N ALA A 235 4.85 1.74 -25.08
CA ALA A 235 6.01 1.57 -25.96
C ALA A 235 6.53 0.13 -25.96
N LEU A 236 6.56 -0.54 -24.80
CA LEU A 236 6.97 -1.93 -24.68
C LEU A 236 5.91 -2.90 -25.27
N VAL A 237 4.62 -2.63 -25.10
CA VAL A 237 3.54 -3.44 -25.72
C VAL A 237 3.59 -3.33 -27.24
N ALA A 238 3.87 -2.15 -27.78
CA ALA A 238 4.00 -1.95 -29.24
C ALA A 238 5.14 -2.77 -29.88
N ARG A 239 6.13 -3.24 -29.10
CA ARG A 239 7.18 -4.14 -29.58
C ARG A 239 6.66 -5.55 -29.91
N GLY A 240 5.55 -5.97 -29.30
CA GLY A 240 4.94 -7.28 -29.53
C GLY A 240 5.54 -8.43 -28.71
N ASP A 241 6.40 -8.15 -27.74
CA ASP A 241 7.06 -9.10 -26.84
C ASP A 241 6.73 -8.84 -25.35
N ALA A 242 5.61 -8.17 -25.09
CA ALA A 242 5.04 -8.01 -23.77
C ALA A 242 4.13 -9.18 -23.38
N TYR A 243 4.19 -9.65 -22.14
CA TYR A 243 3.41 -10.77 -21.65
C TYR A 243 2.67 -10.43 -20.35
N ALA A 244 1.54 -11.11 -20.13
CA ALA A 244 0.75 -11.05 -18.90
C ALA A 244 0.96 -12.33 -18.09
N TYR A 245 1.16 -12.18 -16.78
CA TYR A 245 1.18 -13.24 -15.78
C TYR A 245 -0.04 -13.08 -14.87
N PRO A 246 -1.07 -13.94 -14.99
CA PRO A 246 -2.24 -13.85 -14.13
C PRO A 246 -1.89 -14.33 -12.72
N MET A 247 -2.01 -13.47 -11.73
CA MET A 247 -1.91 -13.90 -10.35
C MET A 247 -3.23 -14.49 -9.87
N SER A 248 -3.14 -15.46 -8.97
CA SER A 248 -4.29 -16.02 -8.26
C SER A 248 -4.32 -15.51 -6.82
N GLY A 249 -5.52 -15.49 -6.24
CA GLY A 249 -5.71 -15.13 -4.84
C GLY A 249 -6.05 -13.66 -4.60
N TYR A 250 -5.94 -13.24 -3.35
CA TYR A 250 -6.33 -11.91 -2.91
C TYR A 250 -5.36 -10.84 -3.41
N TRP A 251 -5.90 -9.77 -3.96
CA TRP A 251 -5.18 -8.55 -4.30
C TRP A 251 -6.05 -7.33 -4.02
N MET A 252 -5.44 -6.27 -3.44
CA MET A 252 -6.12 -5.00 -3.18
C MET A 252 -5.15 -3.84 -3.28
N ASP A 253 -5.50 -2.83 -4.09
CA ASP A 253 -4.91 -1.48 -4.00
C ASP A 253 -5.53 -0.74 -2.82
N VAL A 254 -4.74 -0.51 -1.79
CA VAL A 254 -5.16 0.25 -0.61
C VAL A 254 -4.97 1.75 -0.87
N GLY A 255 -5.69 2.27 -1.85
CA GLY A 255 -5.58 3.66 -2.32
C GLY A 255 -6.61 4.62 -1.74
N THR A 256 -7.63 4.15 -1.03
CA THR A 256 -8.71 4.97 -0.45
C THR A 256 -9.09 4.50 0.94
N LEU A 257 -9.74 5.36 1.74
CA LEU A 257 -10.22 5.00 3.08
C LEU A 257 -11.22 3.83 3.05
N ASP A 258 -12.06 3.76 2.01
CA ASP A 258 -12.99 2.65 1.81
C ASP A 258 -12.25 1.34 1.53
N ALA A 259 -11.27 1.34 0.63
CA ALA A 259 -10.43 0.18 0.34
C ALA A 259 -9.63 -0.24 1.58
N TYR A 260 -9.09 0.73 2.33
CA TYR A 260 -8.37 0.48 3.58
C TYR A 260 -9.24 -0.27 4.60
N LEU A 261 -10.44 0.24 4.90
CA LEU A 261 -11.34 -0.42 5.85
C LEU A 261 -11.87 -1.74 5.30
N GLN A 262 -12.19 -1.81 3.99
CA GLN A 262 -12.68 -3.03 3.37
C GLN A 262 -11.65 -4.16 3.42
N THR A 263 -10.37 -3.84 3.15
CA THR A 263 -9.29 -4.84 3.23
C THR A 263 -9.17 -5.42 4.65
N HIS A 264 -9.25 -4.59 5.69
CA HIS A 264 -9.27 -5.10 7.08
C HIS A 264 -10.45 -6.04 7.34
N ARG A 265 -11.64 -5.71 6.81
CA ARG A 265 -12.83 -6.56 6.91
C ARG A 265 -12.66 -7.88 6.18
N ASP A 266 -12.07 -7.84 4.98
CA ASP A 266 -11.84 -9.05 4.20
C ASP A 266 -10.96 -10.05 4.96
N PHE A 267 -9.94 -9.56 5.67
CA PHE A 267 -9.12 -10.41 6.54
C PHE A 267 -9.87 -10.92 7.78
N LEU A 268 -10.67 -10.08 8.43
CA LEU A 268 -11.54 -10.50 9.54
C LEU A 268 -12.58 -11.54 9.12
N ASP A 269 -13.06 -11.45 7.88
CA ASP A 269 -14.04 -12.37 7.29
C ASP A 269 -13.38 -13.63 6.67
N GLY A 270 -12.05 -13.76 6.74
CA GLY A 270 -11.30 -14.88 6.14
C GLY A 270 -11.25 -14.90 4.62
N LYS A 271 -11.47 -13.75 3.97
CA LYS A 271 -11.41 -13.61 2.50
C LYS A 271 -10.01 -13.29 1.98
N GLY A 272 -9.13 -12.76 2.85
CA GLY A 272 -7.72 -12.53 2.53
C GLY A 272 -6.92 -13.83 2.46
N PHE A 273 -5.62 -13.69 2.23
CA PHE A 273 -4.71 -14.85 2.39
C PHE A 273 -4.47 -15.13 3.87
N ASP A 274 -4.05 -16.37 4.19
CA ASP A 274 -3.73 -16.78 5.55
C ASP A 274 -2.46 -16.04 6.05
N LEU A 275 -2.62 -15.23 7.08
CA LEU A 275 -1.51 -14.51 7.73
C LEU A 275 -0.64 -15.44 8.61
N ASP A 276 -1.20 -16.58 9.02
CA ASP A 276 -0.55 -17.56 9.89
C ASP A 276 0.12 -18.70 9.10
N ASP A 277 0.15 -18.64 7.76
CA ASP A 277 0.80 -19.66 6.93
C ASP A 277 2.32 -19.72 7.24
N PRO A 278 2.80 -20.80 7.89
CA PRO A 278 4.21 -20.91 8.28
C PRO A 278 5.16 -21.04 7.08
N LYS A 279 4.64 -21.32 5.87
CA LYS A 279 5.43 -21.41 4.64
C LYS A 279 5.63 -20.05 3.96
N TRP A 280 4.79 -19.08 4.33
CA TRP A 280 4.84 -17.72 3.76
C TRP A 280 4.48 -16.67 4.81
N PRO A 281 5.24 -16.59 5.94
CA PRO A 281 4.97 -15.61 6.97
C PRO A 281 5.21 -14.20 6.45
N PHE A 282 4.29 -13.27 6.72
CA PHE A 282 4.56 -11.86 6.47
C PHE A 282 5.44 -11.29 7.57
N ILE A 283 6.50 -10.63 7.15
CA ILE A 283 7.57 -10.11 8.01
C ILE A 283 7.35 -8.60 8.20
N THR A 284 7.59 -8.11 9.39
CA THR A 284 7.50 -6.68 9.72
C THR A 284 8.55 -6.27 10.74
N SER A 285 8.85 -5.00 10.80
CA SER A 285 9.63 -4.42 11.91
C SER A 285 8.76 -4.42 13.16
N SER A 286 8.95 -5.40 14.03
CA SER A 286 8.17 -5.54 15.25
C SER A 286 8.98 -5.16 16.49
N ILE A 287 8.36 -4.35 17.36
CA ILE A 287 8.85 -4.09 18.71
C ILE A 287 8.23 -5.12 19.63
N SER A 288 9.03 -5.75 20.50
CA SER A 288 8.51 -6.64 21.54
C SER A 288 7.49 -5.90 22.42
N ARG A 289 6.35 -6.53 22.69
CA ARG A 289 5.25 -5.92 23.44
C ARG A 289 4.79 -6.89 24.53
N PRO A 290 4.20 -6.35 25.63
CA PRO A 290 3.60 -7.21 26.64
C PRO A 290 2.42 -8.00 26.04
N PRO A 291 2.00 -9.10 26.66
CA PRO A 291 0.79 -9.81 26.26
C PRO A 291 -0.43 -8.90 26.27
N THR A 292 -1.38 -9.17 25.37
CA THR A 292 -2.71 -8.55 25.38
C THR A 292 -3.42 -8.83 26.68
N ARG A 293 -4.08 -7.84 27.26
CA ARG A 293 -4.87 -7.97 28.47
C ARG A 293 -6.36 -7.87 28.17
N ILE A 294 -7.08 -8.96 28.38
CA ILE A 294 -8.54 -9.02 28.25
C ILE A 294 -9.13 -8.96 29.66
N GLU A 295 -9.85 -7.90 29.98
CA GLU A 295 -10.47 -7.68 31.27
C GLU A 295 -11.79 -8.49 31.40
N LYS A 296 -12.26 -8.72 32.65
CA LYS A 296 -13.47 -9.51 32.92
C LYS A 296 -14.73 -8.94 32.24
N SER A 297 -14.79 -7.64 32.03
CA SER A 297 -15.91 -6.95 31.38
C SER A 297 -15.90 -7.00 29.87
N ALA A 298 -14.79 -7.44 29.27
CA ALA A 298 -14.61 -7.44 27.81
C ALA A 298 -15.57 -8.44 27.12
N ARG A 299 -16.02 -8.03 25.93
CA ARG A 299 -16.75 -8.89 24.99
C ARG A 299 -16.10 -8.79 23.62
N LEU A 300 -15.69 -9.93 23.07
CA LEU A 300 -15.02 -10.01 21.77
C LEU A 300 -15.81 -10.91 20.83
N ASP A 301 -16.03 -10.43 19.61
CA ASP A 301 -16.62 -11.21 18.52
C ASP A 301 -15.95 -10.84 17.20
N ALA A 302 -15.40 -11.83 16.47
CA ALA A 302 -14.71 -11.67 15.21
C ALA A 302 -13.68 -10.53 15.25
N ALA A 303 -12.76 -10.53 16.22
CA ALA A 303 -11.81 -9.46 16.47
C ALA A 303 -10.36 -9.91 16.31
N PHE A 304 -9.54 -9.10 15.65
CA PHE A 304 -8.07 -9.20 15.72
C PHE A 304 -7.57 -8.27 16.83
N VAL A 305 -6.83 -8.83 17.80
CA VAL A 305 -6.30 -8.06 18.94
C VAL A 305 -4.81 -8.30 19.06
N CYS A 306 -4.04 -7.22 18.88
CA CYS A 306 -2.58 -7.27 18.84
C CYS A 306 -1.94 -7.15 20.24
N GLY A 307 -0.66 -7.51 20.35
CA GLY A 307 0.12 -7.48 21.59
C GLY A 307 0.12 -6.10 22.27
N GLY A 308 0.07 -6.09 23.60
CA GLY A 308 0.02 -4.89 24.42
C GLY A 308 -1.34 -4.19 24.50
N ALA A 309 -2.34 -4.61 23.72
CA ALA A 309 -3.67 -4.05 23.80
C ALA A 309 -4.36 -4.37 25.14
N VAL A 310 -5.23 -3.47 25.60
CA VAL A 310 -6.04 -3.65 26.84
C VAL A 310 -7.51 -3.51 26.47
N ILE A 311 -8.27 -4.57 26.69
CA ILE A 311 -9.69 -4.61 26.32
C ILE A 311 -10.55 -4.84 27.56
N ALA A 312 -11.39 -3.87 27.87
CA ALA A 312 -12.41 -3.95 28.91
C ALA A 312 -13.83 -3.73 28.36
N GLY A 313 -13.95 -3.21 27.14
CA GLY A 313 -15.20 -2.93 26.44
C GLY A 313 -15.65 -4.02 25.47
N GLU A 314 -16.59 -3.69 24.61
CA GLU A 314 -17.11 -4.58 23.57
C GLU A 314 -16.41 -4.29 22.23
N VAL A 315 -15.89 -5.33 21.59
CA VAL A 315 -15.21 -5.25 20.27
C VAL A 315 -15.83 -6.29 19.35
N VAL A 316 -16.45 -5.81 18.27
CA VAL A 316 -17.15 -6.66 17.30
C VAL A 316 -16.62 -6.37 15.91
N ARG A 317 -16.18 -7.42 15.20
CA ARG A 317 -15.72 -7.36 13.81
C ARG A 317 -14.74 -6.19 13.57
N SER A 318 -13.74 -6.10 14.45
CA SER A 318 -12.83 -4.96 14.51
C SER A 318 -11.39 -5.39 14.74
N LEU A 319 -10.46 -4.53 14.34
CA LEU A 319 -9.05 -4.72 14.60
C LEU A 319 -8.58 -3.76 15.69
N ILE A 320 -7.93 -4.29 16.73
CA ILE A 320 -7.30 -3.53 17.81
C ILE A 320 -5.79 -3.70 17.69
N ALA A 321 -5.13 -2.63 17.30
CA ALA A 321 -3.69 -2.61 17.05
C ALA A 321 -2.87 -2.58 18.37
N PRO A 322 -1.54 -2.69 18.30
CA PRO A 322 -0.71 -2.77 19.49
C PRO A 322 -0.84 -1.59 20.43
N ASN A 323 -0.88 -1.89 21.75
CA ASN A 323 -1.01 -0.91 22.85
C ASN A 323 -2.29 -0.06 22.81
N ALA A 324 -3.25 -0.37 21.95
CA ALA A 324 -4.54 0.32 21.97
C ALA A 324 -5.36 -0.09 23.18
N VAL A 325 -6.22 0.81 23.64
CA VAL A 325 -7.03 0.62 24.84
C VAL A 325 -8.51 0.80 24.51
N VAL A 326 -9.34 -0.18 24.91
CA VAL A 326 -10.80 -0.09 24.85
C VAL A 326 -11.32 -0.23 26.27
N GLU A 327 -11.76 0.89 26.88
CA GLU A 327 -12.19 0.94 28.28
C GLU A 327 -13.56 0.30 28.49
N ALA A 328 -13.88 0.04 29.75
CA ALA A 328 -15.15 -0.58 30.14
C ALA A 328 -16.38 0.24 29.68
N GLY A 329 -17.40 -0.42 29.13
CA GLY A 329 -18.57 0.23 28.56
C GLY A 329 -18.37 0.87 27.19
N ALA A 330 -17.14 0.94 26.67
CA ALA A 330 -16.90 1.35 25.28
C ALA A 330 -17.34 0.25 24.31
N VAL A 331 -17.78 0.67 23.11
CA VAL A 331 -18.23 -0.22 22.05
C VAL A 331 -17.53 0.10 20.75
N VAL A 332 -16.81 -0.86 20.17
CA VAL A 332 -16.10 -0.75 18.89
C VAL A 332 -16.67 -1.77 17.92
N ARG A 333 -17.21 -1.31 16.78
CA ARG A 333 -17.80 -2.17 15.75
C ARG A 333 -17.32 -1.82 14.35
N ASP A 334 -17.03 -2.84 13.53
CA ASP A 334 -16.61 -2.69 12.12
C ASP A 334 -15.49 -1.65 11.93
N SER A 335 -14.54 -1.58 12.87
CA SER A 335 -13.60 -0.46 12.98
C SER A 335 -12.16 -0.92 13.16
N VAL A 336 -11.23 0.00 12.88
CA VAL A 336 -9.80 -0.21 13.08
C VAL A 336 -9.31 0.80 14.11
N ILE A 337 -8.80 0.30 15.24
CA ILE A 337 -8.19 1.09 16.30
C ILE A 337 -6.68 0.91 16.20
N GLN A 338 -5.98 1.96 15.79
CA GLN A 338 -4.55 1.96 15.47
C GLN A 338 -3.64 1.99 16.72
N PRO A 339 -2.31 1.79 16.57
CA PRO A 339 -1.40 1.65 17.70
C PRO A 339 -1.50 2.78 18.72
N GLY A 340 -1.67 2.42 19.99
CA GLY A 340 -1.72 3.37 21.11
C GLY A 340 -2.96 4.25 21.15
N ALA A 341 -3.93 4.06 20.28
CA ALA A 341 -5.19 4.80 20.34
C ALA A 341 -6.04 4.34 21.53
N VAL A 342 -6.84 5.26 22.11
CA VAL A 342 -7.63 5.03 23.31
C VAL A 342 -9.10 5.30 23.03
N VAL A 343 -9.96 4.32 23.32
CA VAL A 343 -11.40 4.47 23.29
C VAL A 343 -11.89 4.45 24.74
N ARG A 344 -12.28 5.60 25.26
CA ARG A 344 -12.66 5.82 26.67
C ARG A 344 -14.02 5.23 27.01
N ALA A 345 -14.27 5.14 28.31
CA ALA A 345 -15.51 4.56 28.87
C ALA A 345 -16.78 5.12 28.24
N GLY A 346 -17.69 4.24 27.84
CA GLY A 346 -18.98 4.59 27.24
C GLY A 346 -18.92 5.15 25.82
N ALA A 347 -17.74 5.32 25.23
CA ALA A 347 -17.59 5.78 23.85
C ALA A 347 -18.07 4.74 22.84
N GLN A 348 -18.55 5.20 21.69
CA GLN A 348 -19.07 4.34 20.62
C GLN A 348 -18.33 4.64 19.32
N VAL A 349 -17.66 3.65 18.75
CA VAL A 349 -16.93 3.75 17.49
C VAL A 349 -17.50 2.71 16.52
N SER A 350 -18.05 3.18 15.39
CA SER A 350 -18.66 2.30 14.41
C SER A 350 -18.25 2.70 13.00
N ARG A 351 -17.78 1.74 12.19
CA ARG A 351 -17.36 1.94 10.81
C ARG A 351 -16.35 3.10 10.68
N ALA A 352 -15.30 3.02 11.50
CA ALA A 352 -14.32 4.10 11.61
C ALA A 352 -12.88 3.59 11.71
N VAL A 353 -11.94 4.48 11.41
CA VAL A 353 -10.53 4.30 11.70
C VAL A 353 -10.14 5.35 12.75
N VAL A 354 -9.66 4.89 13.90
CA VAL A 354 -9.07 5.73 14.94
C VAL A 354 -7.57 5.58 14.84
N ASP A 355 -6.89 6.61 14.33
CA ASP A 355 -5.47 6.54 13.98
C ASP A 355 -4.56 6.58 15.22
N GLN A 356 -3.28 6.37 15.00
CA GLN A 356 -2.24 6.20 16.01
C GLN A 356 -2.31 7.28 17.10
N GLY A 357 -2.35 6.85 18.36
CA GLY A 357 -2.32 7.73 19.53
C GLY A 357 -3.53 8.68 19.66
N ALA A 358 -4.56 8.52 18.83
CA ALA A 358 -5.78 9.31 18.96
C ALA A 358 -6.61 8.85 20.17
N GLU A 359 -7.35 9.78 20.77
CA GLU A 359 -8.19 9.53 21.93
C GLU A 359 -9.65 9.86 21.62
N VAL A 360 -10.52 8.88 21.79
CA VAL A 360 -11.99 9.05 21.73
C VAL A 360 -12.49 9.17 23.17
N GLY A 361 -12.88 10.37 23.59
CA GLY A 361 -13.24 10.71 24.97
C GLY A 361 -14.46 9.98 25.50
N PRO A 362 -14.71 10.08 26.82
CA PRO A 362 -15.83 9.38 27.46
C PRO A 362 -17.17 9.71 26.80
N GLY A 363 -18.00 8.70 26.51
CA GLY A 363 -19.32 8.87 25.90
C GLY A 363 -19.34 9.48 24.49
N ALA A 364 -18.17 9.77 23.88
CA ALA A 364 -18.09 10.30 22.52
C ALA A 364 -18.60 9.26 21.48
N ARG A 365 -19.05 9.77 20.34
CA ARG A 365 -19.57 8.93 19.26
C ARG A 365 -18.83 9.21 17.95
N VAL A 366 -18.36 8.14 17.29
CA VAL A 366 -17.63 8.23 16.02
C VAL A 366 -18.28 7.30 14.99
N GLY A 367 -18.59 7.86 13.82
CA GLY A 367 -19.15 7.12 12.71
C GLY A 367 -20.64 6.79 12.85
N GLY A 368 -21.09 5.75 12.19
CA GLY A 368 -22.50 5.34 12.17
C GLY A 368 -22.69 3.93 11.61
N GLN A 369 -23.87 3.38 11.88
CA GLN A 369 -24.22 1.98 11.54
C GLN A 369 -24.80 1.82 10.12
N THR A 370 -24.96 2.89 9.35
CA THR A 370 -25.50 2.79 7.98
C THR A 370 -24.52 2.06 7.07
N ALA A 371 -24.96 0.95 6.49
CA ALA A 371 -24.11 0.03 5.70
C ALA A 371 -23.35 0.70 4.54
N ASN A 372 -23.88 1.78 3.99
CA ASN A 372 -23.31 2.49 2.82
C ASN A 372 -22.64 3.82 3.18
N SER A 373 -22.42 4.15 4.47
CA SER A 373 -21.67 5.35 4.84
C SER A 373 -20.17 5.15 4.58
N ARG A 374 -19.49 6.20 4.11
CA ARG A 374 -18.03 6.23 4.09
C ARG A 374 -17.48 6.04 5.50
N PRO A 375 -16.29 5.44 5.68
CA PRO A 375 -15.68 5.33 7.00
C PRO A 375 -15.37 6.72 7.57
N SER A 376 -15.62 6.90 8.86
CA SER A 376 -15.13 8.07 9.59
C SER A 376 -13.69 7.87 10.01
N VAL A 377 -12.88 8.94 10.05
CA VAL A 377 -11.47 8.82 10.42
C VAL A 377 -11.12 9.86 11.46
N ILE A 378 -10.53 9.40 12.56
CA ILE A 378 -9.92 10.25 13.58
C ILE A 378 -8.42 10.20 13.34
N GLY A 379 -7.83 11.33 12.91
CA GLY A 379 -6.42 11.43 12.56
C GLY A 379 -5.49 11.23 13.76
N ALA A 380 -4.21 10.99 13.46
CA ALA A 380 -3.21 10.66 14.46
C ALA A 380 -3.13 11.73 15.57
N TYR A 381 -3.07 11.27 16.83
CA TYR A 381 -2.98 12.14 18.02
C TYR A 381 -4.11 13.16 18.16
N ALA A 382 -5.21 12.99 17.43
CA ALA A 382 -6.39 13.82 17.66
C ALA A 382 -7.09 13.42 18.98
N HIS A 383 -7.73 14.41 19.60
CA HIS A 383 -8.39 14.23 20.89
C HIS A 383 -9.86 14.66 20.79
N LEU A 384 -10.78 13.70 20.97
CA LEU A 384 -12.20 13.97 21.09
C LEU A 384 -12.54 14.12 22.59
N GLU A 385 -13.12 15.25 22.98
CA GLU A 385 -13.55 15.48 24.36
C GLU A 385 -14.78 14.62 24.73
N GLU A 386 -15.14 14.62 26.00
CA GLU A 386 -16.32 13.92 26.52
C GLU A 386 -17.58 14.30 25.74
N GLY A 387 -18.35 13.32 25.27
CA GLY A 387 -19.58 13.51 24.52
C GLY A 387 -19.43 14.08 23.10
N ALA A 388 -18.22 14.27 22.60
CA ALA A 388 -17.98 14.75 21.23
C ALA A 388 -18.59 13.82 20.18
N GLN A 389 -19.01 14.37 19.05
CA GLN A 389 -19.67 13.63 17.98
C GLN A 389 -18.95 13.84 16.64
N VAL A 390 -18.58 12.74 15.98
CA VAL A 390 -18.06 12.72 14.61
C VAL A 390 -18.99 11.82 13.79
N GLY A 391 -19.74 12.43 12.87
CA GLY A 391 -20.75 11.72 12.07
C GLY A 391 -20.15 10.75 11.03
N PRO A 392 -21.01 9.96 10.37
CA PRO A 392 -20.59 9.02 9.31
C PRO A 392 -19.86 9.74 8.18
N GLY A 393 -18.71 9.20 7.74
CA GLY A 393 -17.90 9.76 6.66
C GLY A 393 -17.14 11.04 7.00
N GLN A 394 -17.24 11.52 8.23
CA GLN A 394 -16.49 12.68 8.69
C GLN A 394 -15.04 12.31 9.03
N VAL A 395 -14.14 13.28 8.78
CA VAL A 395 -12.70 13.13 8.98
C VAL A 395 -12.22 14.22 9.94
N VAL A 396 -11.49 13.83 10.96
CA VAL A 396 -10.80 14.72 11.89
C VAL A 396 -9.31 14.72 11.54
N ALA A 397 -8.75 15.92 11.31
CA ALA A 397 -7.33 16.05 10.98
C ALA A 397 -6.43 15.61 12.15
N PRO A 398 -5.17 15.21 11.89
CA PRO A 398 -4.22 14.89 12.93
C PRO A 398 -4.06 16.02 13.94
N ARG A 399 -3.80 15.66 15.23
CA ARG A 399 -3.55 16.60 16.33
C ARG A 399 -4.67 17.62 16.59
N THR A 400 -5.87 17.35 16.08
CA THR A 400 -7.04 18.22 16.25
C THR A 400 -7.78 17.87 17.55
N ARG A 401 -8.29 18.89 18.23
CA ARG A 401 -9.17 18.72 19.37
C ARG A 401 -10.62 19.00 18.96
N VAL A 402 -11.53 18.08 19.26
CA VAL A 402 -12.97 18.19 18.96
C VAL A 402 -13.73 18.28 20.25
N ARG A 403 -14.52 19.35 20.46
CA ARG A 403 -15.34 19.58 21.66
C ARG A 403 -16.76 19.07 21.48
N ALA A 404 -17.44 18.80 22.58
CA ALA A 404 -18.86 18.49 22.56
C ALA A 404 -19.65 19.68 21.98
N GLY A 405 -20.57 19.39 21.05
CA GLY A 405 -21.40 20.42 20.40
C GLY A 405 -20.71 21.19 19.27
N GLU A 406 -19.42 21.00 19.03
CA GLU A 406 -18.78 21.45 17.80
C GLU A 406 -19.11 20.47 16.66
N GLU A 407 -19.85 20.94 15.63
CA GLU A 407 -19.80 20.24 14.36
C GLU A 407 -18.35 20.25 13.88
N SER A 408 -17.79 19.11 13.58
CA SER A 408 -16.42 18.97 13.07
C SER A 408 -16.30 19.67 11.70
N ARG A 409 -16.18 21.02 11.72
CA ARG A 409 -16.01 21.87 10.55
C ARG A 409 -14.56 21.86 10.11
N LYS A 410 -14.14 20.80 9.49
CA LYS A 410 -13.12 20.73 8.41
C LYS A 410 -13.17 19.33 7.81
N VAL A 411 -14.32 19.02 7.30
CA VAL A 411 -14.45 17.93 6.37
C VAL A 411 -14.59 18.56 5.01
N GLN A 412 -13.50 18.68 4.27
CA GLN A 412 -13.67 18.67 2.82
C GLN A 412 -14.06 17.22 2.48
N PRO A 413 -15.23 17.00 1.84
CA PRO A 413 -15.45 15.76 1.12
C PRO A 413 -14.26 15.67 0.18
N LEU A 414 -13.51 14.56 0.23
CA LEU A 414 -12.59 14.24 -0.85
C LEU A 414 -13.45 14.15 -2.12
N ASP A 415 -13.42 15.21 -2.92
CA ASP A 415 -14.06 15.24 -4.22
C ASP A 415 -13.49 14.08 -5.03
N VAL A 416 -14.37 13.16 -5.39
CA VAL A 416 -14.04 11.96 -6.16
C VAL A 416 -13.73 12.32 -7.63
N ASP A 417 -13.72 13.61 -7.97
CA ASP A 417 -13.47 14.14 -9.30
C ASP A 417 -12.13 14.87 -9.39
N ASP A 418 -11.03 14.18 -9.13
CA ASP A 418 -9.69 14.70 -9.43
C ASP A 418 -9.31 14.47 -10.92
N ARG A 419 -10.29 14.58 -11.82
CA ARG A 419 -10.08 14.71 -13.28
C ARG A 419 -9.66 16.13 -13.70
N ALA A 420 -9.64 17.10 -12.77
CA ALA A 420 -9.42 18.51 -13.06
C ALA A 420 -7.96 18.99 -12.92
N GLY A 421 -7.01 18.11 -12.69
CA GLY A 421 -5.56 18.43 -12.62
C GLY A 421 -4.82 18.34 -13.95
N ARG A 422 -5.50 18.21 -15.09
CA ARG A 422 -4.88 18.27 -16.42
C ARG A 422 -5.19 19.63 -17.09
N LYS A 423 -4.38 20.64 -16.78
CA LYS A 423 -4.08 21.76 -17.68
C LYS A 423 -2.60 22.07 -17.56
#